data_1b8819ca3abeb2b6222f7ac80a7c476b
#
_entry.id   1b8819ca3abeb2b6222f7ac80a7c476b
#
_cell.length_a   1.000
_cell.length_b   1.000
_cell.length_c   1.000
_cell.angle_alpha   90.00
_cell.angle_beta   90.00
_cell.angle_gamma   90.00
#
_symmetry.space_group_name_H-M   'P 1'
#
loop_
_entity.id
_entity.type
_entity.pdbx_description
1 polymer ?
#
loop_
_entity_poly.entity_id
_entity_poly.type
_entity_poly.pdbx_seq_one_letter_code
_entity_poly.pdbx_strand_id
1 'polypeptide(L)'
;RAKEYADKADLILYVIDASRPLDENDAEILHLIKGKRAIILLNKSDLDMQVTKEQEELPEEFPVIEISAKNVQGIEELEDTLKEMFFQGELTFNDEIYITNVRQKTALQDAYAALERVNDSIAADMPEDFYSIDLMDAYEALGNITGETIGEDLVNEIFSKFCMGK
;
A
#
# COMPACT_ATOMS: atom_id res chain seq x y z
N ARG A 1 4.78 17.36 7.04
CA ARG A 1 3.95 16.12 6.91
C ARG A 1 4.21 15.41 5.58
N ALA A 2 4.03 16.07 4.39
CA ALA A 2 4.26 15.42 3.09
C ALA A 2 5.67 14.83 2.96
N LYS A 3 6.71 15.54 3.41
CA LYS A 3 8.10 15.07 3.40
C LYS A 3 8.32 13.80 4.23
N GLU A 4 7.73 13.73 5.43
CA GLU A 4 7.84 12.54 6.30
C GLU A 4 7.16 11.31 5.69
N TYR A 5 6.03 11.50 4.99
CA TYR A 5 5.38 10.41 4.26
C TYR A 5 6.20 9.97 3.06
N ALA A 6 6.75 10.93 2.29
CA ALA A 6 7.61 10.64 1.16
C ALA A 6 8.91 9.90 1.56
N ASP A 7 9.42 10.14 2.78
CA ASP A 7 10.62 9.44 3.29
C ASP A 7 10.34 8.00 3.73
N LYS A 8 9.08 7.67 4.03
CA LYS A 8 8.66 6.34 4.50
C LYS A 8 7.97 5.50 3.42
N ALA A 9 7.62 6.11 2.30
CA ALA A 9 6.90 5.44 1.22
C ALA A 9 7.82 4.50 0.44
N ASP A 10 7.33 3.31 0.14
CA ASP A 10 8.01 2.35 -0.74
C ASP A 10 7.93 2.78 -2.21
N LEU A 11 6.90 3.55 -2.55
CA LEU A 11 6.68 4.16 -3.86
C LEU A 11 5.91 5.48 -3.69
N ILE A 12 6.25 6.46 -4.50
CA ILE A 12 5.56 7.74 -4.58
C ILE A 12 4.86 7.83 -5.95
N LEU A 13 3.55 8.02 -5.94
CA LEU A 13 2.80 8.38 -7.14
C LEU A 13 2.57 9.89 -7.10
N TYR A 14 3.29 10.63 -7.94
CA TYR A 14 3.12 12.07 -8.06
C TYR A 14 2.15 12.38 -9.19
N VAL A 15 0.98 12.92 -8.85
CA VAL A 15 -0.10 13.21 -9.80
C VAL A 15 -0.09 14.70 -10.15
N ILE A 16 0.16 15.00 -11.41
CA ILE A 16 0.19 16.35 -11.99
C ILE A 16 -1.09 16.58 -12.80
N ASP A 17 -1.71 17.74 -12.65
CA ASP A 17 -2.76 18.21 -13.54
C ASP A 17 -2.13 18.70 -14.85
N ALA A 18 -2.13 17.85 -15.88
CA ALA A 18 -1.49 18.15 -17.16
C ALA A 18 -2.22 19.23 -17.98
N SER A 19 -3.44 19.65 -17.59
CA SER A 19 -4.19 20.72 -18.27
C SER A 19 -3.72 22.14 -17.90
N ARG A 20 -2.73 22.26 -17.01
CA ARG A 20 -2.09 23.53 -16.63
C ARG A 20 -0.56 23.42 -16.70
N PRO A 21 0.17 24.53 -16.89
CA PRO A 21 1.63 24.51 -16.79
C PRO A 21 2.09 24.10 -15.39
N LEU A 22 3.31 23.56 -15.30
CA LEU A 22 3.98 23.33 -14.02
C LEU A 22 4.18 24.64 -13.27
N ASP A 23 4.06 24.61 -11.96
CA ASP A 23 4.29 25.75 -11.08
C ASP A 23 5.46 25.51 -10.09
N GLU A 24 5.73 26.48 -9.21
CA GLU A 24 6.81 26.41 -8.24
C GLU A 24 6.61 25.23 -7.25
N ASN A 25 5.36 24.89 -6.92
CA ASN A 25 5.07 23.75 -6.03
C ASN A 25 5.39 22.43 -6.72
N ASP A 26 5.09 22.32 -8.03
CA ASP A 26 5.44 21.14 -8.81
C ASP A 26 6.98 20.95 -8.82
N ALA A 27 7.74 22.03 -9.01
CA ALA A 27 9.19 22.00 -8.98
C ALA A 27 9.75 21.56 -7.60
N GLU A 28 9.17 22.07 -6.50
CA GLU A 28 9.55 21.65 -5.14
C GLU A 28 9.28 20.18 -4.91
N ILE A 29 8.14 19.64 -5.37
CA ILE A 29 7.79 18.22 -5.21
C ILE A 29 8.70 17.35 -6.07
N LEU A 30 8.96 17.72 -7.31
CA LEU A 30 9.91 17.02 -8.19
C LEU A 30 11.31 16.95 -7.55
N HIS A 31 11.75 18.04 -6.91
CA HIS A 31 13.01 18.03 -6.17
C HIS A 31 12.96 17.13 -4.93
N LEU A 32 11.83 17.08 -4.21
CA LEU A 32 11.64 16.25 -3.00
C LEU A 32 11.68 14.75 -3.30
N ILE A 33 11.13 14.32 -4.44
CA ILE A 33 11.06 12.90 -4.83
C ILE A 33 12.34 12.40 -5.49
N LYS A 34 13.28 13.30 -5.84
CA LYS A 34 14.55 12.95 -6.49
C LYS A 34 15.34 11.92 -5.68
N GLY A 35 15.81 10.87 -6.36
CA GLY A 35 16.51 9.75 -5.74
C GLY A 35 15.64 8.79 -4.94
N LYS A 36 14.31 8.96 -4.99
CA LYS A 36 13.33 8.02 -4.41
C LYS A 36 12.70 7.18 -5.52
N ARG A 37 12.01 6.13 -5.13
CA ARG A 37 11.21 5.36 -6.09
C ARG A 37 9.90 6.10 -6.34
N ALA A 38 9.70 6.62 -7.55
CA ALA A 38 8.51 7.40 -7.89
C ALA A 38 8.05 7.15 -9.32
N ILE A 39 6.76 7.40 -9.58
CA ILE A 39 6.13 7.47 -10.90
C ILE A 39 5.42 8.82 -11.00
N ILE A 40 5.60 9.51 -12.10
CA ILE A 40 4.89 10.75 -12.41
C ILE A 40 3.66 10.42 -13.25
N LEU A 41 2.48 10.83 -12.80
CA LEU A 41 1.21 10.64 -13.49
C LEU A 41 0.71 11.98 -14.02
N LEU A 42 0.72 12.15 -15.34
CA LEU A 42 0.14 13.30 -16.02
C LEU A 42 -1.37 13.08 -16.18
N ASN A 43 -2.14 13.56 -15.20
CA ASN A 43 -3.58 13.36 -15.16
C ASN A 43 -4.32 14.40 -15.99
N LYS A 44 -5.56 14.08 -16.35
CA LYS A 44 -6.45 14.85 -17.23
C LYS A 44 -5.97 14.87 -18.69
N SER A 45 -5.41 13.78 -19.17
CA SER A 45 -5.04 13.60 -20.59
C SER A 45 -6.23 13.67 -21.56
N ASP A 46 -7.45 13.68 -21.03
CA ASP A 46 -8.69 13.95 -21.78
C ASP A 46 -8.94 15.44 -22.08
N LEU A 47 -8.10 16.34 -21.58
CA LEU A 47 -8.14 17.77 -21.83
C LEU A 47 -6.94 18.21 -22.68
N ASP A 48 -6.91 19.51 -23.07
CA ASP A 48 -5.74 20.10 -23.72
C ASP A 48 -4.55 20.08 -22.75
N MET A 49 -3.56 19.24 -23.05
CA MET A 49 -2.39 19.07 -22.20
C MET A 49 -1.43 20.24 -22.39
N GLN A 50 -0.98 20.82 -21.29
CA GLN A 50 0.05 21.85 -21.20
C GLN A 50 1.39 21.30 -20.72
N VAL A 51 1.36 20.08 -20.16
CA VAL A 51 2.53 19.32 -19.72
C VAL A 51 2.55 17.99 -20.48
N THR A 52 3.67 17.67 -21.14
CA THR A 52 3.87 16.42 -21.89
C THR A 52 5.06 15.64 -21.35
N LYS A 53 5.17 14.36 -21.72
CA LYS A 53 6.27 13.48 -21.28
C LYS A 53 7.67 13.99 -21.69
N GLU A 54 7.77 14.75 -22.77
CA GLU A 54 9.03 15.25 -23.33
C GLU A 54 9.47 16.57 -22.71
N GLN A 55 8.79 17.07 -21.69
CA GLN A 55 9.09 18.36 -21.08
C GLN A 55 10.39 18.29 -20.25
N GLU A 56 11.31 19.24 -20.49
CA GLU A 56 12.64 19.27 -19.86
C GLU A 56 12.57 19.41 -18.32
N GLU A 57 11.46 19.95 -17.79
CA GLU A 57 11.25 20.10 -16.36
C GLU A 57 10.95 18.77 -15.65
N LEU A 58 10.56 17.73 -16.39
CA LEU A 58 10.31 16.41 -15.81
C LEU A 58 11.62 15.61 -15.77
N PRO A 59 12.02 15.07 -14.61
CA PRO A 59 13.24 14.29 -14.47
C PRO A 59 13.18 12.98 -15.27
N GLU A 60 14.19 12.72 -16.11
CA GLU A 60 14.28 11.48 -16.92
C GLU A 60 14.40 10.20 -16.08
N GLU A 61 14.75 10.34 -14.79
CA GLU A 61 14.90 9.18 -13.89
C GLU A 61 13.58 8.51 -13.49
N PHE A 62 12.43 9.17 -13.75
CA PHE A 62 11.13 8.65 -13.36
C PHE A 62 10.30 8.21 -14.57
N PRO A 63 9.58 7.09 -14.48
CA PRO A 63 8.52 6.79 -15.43
C PRO A 63 7.47 7.90 -15.42
N VAL A 64 7.09 8.38 -16.61
CA VAL A 64 6.04 9.39 -16.79
C VAL A 64 4.90 8.76 -17.58
N ILE A 65 3.71 8.70 -16.98
CA ILE A 65 2.54 8.05 -17.56
C ILE A 65 1.41 9.08 -17.71
N GLU A 66 0.82 9.13 -18.88
CA GLU A 66 -0.37 9.94 -19.13
C GLU A 66 -1.63 9.18 -18.76
N ILE A 67 -2.43 9.76 -17.87
CA ILE A 67 -3.66 9.15 -17.42
C ILE A 67 -4.86 10.11 -17.53
N SER A 68 -6.05 9.55 -17.69
CA SER A 68 -7.29 10.25 -17.37
C SER A 68 -8.03 9.44 -16.31
N ALA A 69 -7.97 9.89 -15.07
CA ALA A 69 -8.70 9.24 -13.98
C ALA A 69 -10.22 9.27 -14.22
N LYS A 70 -10.71 10.29 -14.92
CA LYS A 70 -12.12 10.43 -15.30
C LYS A 70 -12.57 9.37 -16.30
N ASN A 71 -11.73 9.07 -17.29
CA ASN A 71 -12.04 8.14 -18.38
C ASN A 71 -11.41 6.76 -18.19
N VAL A 72 -10.71 6.54 -17.05
CA VAL A 72 -9.98 5.29 -16.73
C VAL A 72 -8.94 4.93 -17.83
N GLN A 73 -8.30 5.94 -18.41
CA GLN A 73 -7.25 5.77 -19.44
C GLN A 73 -5.86 5.77 -18.80
N GLY A 74 -4.92 5.00 -19.37
CA GLY A 74 -3.53 4.91 -18.91
C GLY A 74 -3.34 4.04 -17.66
N ILE A 75 -4.38 3.41 -17.15
CA ILE A 75 -4.31 2.58 -15.94
C ILE A 75 -3.54 1.28 -16.20
N GLU A 76 -3.71 0.66 -17.38
CA GLU A 76 -2.94 -0.53 -17.76
C GLU A 76 -1.43 -0.23 -17.82
N GLU A 77 -1.02 0.91 -18.39
CA GLU A 77 0.40 1.34 -18.42
C GLU A 77 0.95 1.54 -17.00
N LEU A 78 0.14 2.09 -16.10
CA LEU A 78 0.52 2.23 -14.68
C LEU A 78 0.68 0.87 -14.01
N GLU A 79 -0.26 -0.05 -14.21
CA GLU A 79 -0.19 -1.41 -13.66
C GLU A 79 1.04 -2.15 -14.15
N ASP A 80 1.34 -2.06 -15.44
CA ASP A 80 2.50 -2.73 -16.03
C ASP A 80 3.82 -2.12 -15.53
N THR A 81 3.89 -0.78 -15.41
CA THR A 81 5.03 -0.10 -14.82
C THR A 81 5.24 -0.51 -13.35
N LEU A 82 4.16 -0.64 -12.58
CA LEU A 82 4.21 -1.14 -11.20
C LEU A 82 4.73 -2.58 -11.14
N LYS A 83 4.26 -3.46 -12.04
CA LYS A 83 4.74 -4.84 -12.12
C LYS A 83 6.24 -4.89 -12.44
N GLU A 84 6.71 -4.10 -13.41
CA GLU A 84 8.13 -4.02 -13.75
C GLU A 84 8.98 -3.52 -12.58
N MET A 85 8.54 -2.47 -11.89
CA MET A 85 9.29 -1.86 -10.78
C MET A 85 9.42 -2.77 -9.56
N PHE A 86 8.40 -3.58 -9.27
CA PHE A 86 8.35 -4.38 -8.05
C PHE A 86 8.62 -5.87 -8.28
N PHE A 87 8.37 -6.38 -9.48
CA PHE A 87 8.41 -7.81 -9.76
C PHE A 87 9.41 -8.19 -10.88
N GLN A 88 10.21 -7.24 -11.38
CA GLN A 88 11.22 -7.45 -12.45
C GLN A 88 10.67 -8.15 -13.70
N GLY A 89 9.41 -7.89 -14.05
CA GLY A 89 8.76 -8.46 -15.22
C GLY A 89 8.39 -9.95 -15.12
N GLU A 90 8.73 -10.64 -14.05
CA GLU A 90 8.41 -12.07 -13.84
C GLU A 90 7.13 -12.29 -13.03
N LEU A 91 6.03 -11.64 -13.40
CA LEU A 91 4.71 -12.13 -13.02
C LEU A 91 4.18 -13.05 -14.11
N THR A 92 4.70 -14.25 -14.17
CA THR A 92 3.88 -15.39 -14.56
C THR A 92 2.88 -15.59 -13.42
N PHE A 93 1.60 -15.54 -13.73
CA PHE A 93 0.52 -15.91 -12.82
C PHE A 93 0.57 -17.43 -12.52
N ASN A 94 1.63 -17.84 -11.83
CA ASN A 94 1.60 -19.03 -11.01
C ASN A 94 0.99 -18.58 -9.69
N ASP A 95 0.08 -19.35 -9.12
CA ASP A 95 -0.63 -19.09 -7.83
C ASP A 95 0.32 -18.86 -6.62
N GLU A 96 1.56 -18.47 -6.84
CA GLU A 96 2.53 -18.16 -5.80
C GLU A 96 2.45 -16.68 -5.44
N ILE A 97 1.96 -16.42 -4.26
CA ILE A 97 1.88 -15.07 -3.68
C ILE A 97 3.29 -14.65 -3.26
N TYR A 98 3.90 -13.70 -4.01
CA TYR A 98 5.19 -13.13 -3.65
C TYR A 98 5.01 -11.93 -2.70
N ILE A 99 5.61 -12.03 -1.51
CA ILE A 99 5.63 -10.94 -0.53
C ILE A 99 6.93 -10.15 -0.75
N THR A 100 6.83 -9.00 -1.42
CA THR A 100 7.99 -8.16 -1.76
C THR A 100 8.33 -7.13 -0.69
N ASN A 101 7.39 -6.84 0.21
CA ASN A 101 7.55 -5.82 1.25
C ASN A 101 7.91 -6.46 2.60
N VAL A 102 9.07 -6.06 3.16
CA VAL A 102 9.56 -6.54 4.47
C VAL A 102 8.50 -6.33 5.57
N ARG A 103 7.79 -5.20 5.55
CA ARG A 103 6.71 -4.91 6.51
C ARG A 103 5.58 -5.93 6.42
N GLN A 104 5.14 -6.28 5.21
CA GLN A 104 4.08 -7.29 5.00
C GLN A 104 4.56 -8.68 5.41
N LYS A 105 5.82 -9.02 5.09
CA LYS A 105 6.43 -10.28 5.53
C LYS A 105 6.44 -10.38 7.06
N THR A 106 6.88 -9.32 7.76
CA THR A 106 6.90 -9.29 9.22
C THR A 106 5.48 -9.43 9.78
N ALA A 107 4.51 -8.68 9.26
CA ALA A 107 3.12 -8.76 9.70
C ALA A 107 2.53 -10.17 9.51
N LEU A 108 2.85 -10.86 8.40
CA LEU A 108 2.43 -12.27 8.21
C LEU A 108 3.13 -13.22 9.16
N GLN A 109 4.40 -13.00 9.46
CA GLN A 109 5.12 -13.82 10.46
C GLN A 109 4.53 -13.62 11.86
N ASP A 110 4.19 -12.39 12.23
CA ASP A 110 3.55 -12.06 13.51
C ASP A 110 2.16 -12.71 13.61
N ALA A 111 1.35 -12.61 12.54
CA ALA A 111 0.04 -13.26 12.48
C ALA A 111 0.17 -14.79 12.57
N TYR A 112 1.13 -15.38 11.88
CA TYR A 112 1.37 -16.82 11.93
C TYR A 112 1.76 -17.28 13.34
N ALA A 113 2.70 -16.58 14.00
CA ALA A 113 3.11 -16.88 15.37
C ALA A 113 1.94 -16.74 16.37
N ALA A 114 1.08 -15.75 16.20
CA ALA A 114 -0.13 -15.59 17.02
C ALA A 114 -1.09 -16.78 16.82
N LEU A 115 -1.32 -17.21 15.59
CA LEU A 115 -2.17 -18.38 15.29
C LEU A 115 -1.58 -19.70 15.79
N GLU A 116 -0.26 -19.85 15.83
CA GLU A 116 0.38 -21.00 16.47
C GLU A 116 0.06 -21.04 17.98
N ARG A 117 0.14 -19.89 18.69
CA ARG A 117 -0.25 -19.80 20.10
C ARG A 117 -1.73 -20.12 20.32
N VAL A 118 -2.62 -19.69 19.41
CA VAL A 118 -4.05 -20.09 19.43
C VAL A 118 -4.18 -21.60 19.36
N ASN A 119 -3.49 -22.24 18.41
CA ASN A 119 -3.54 -23.69 18.22
C ASN A 119 -3.03 -24.45 19.44
N ASP A 120 -1.93 -24.00 20.04
CA ASP A 120 -1.36 -24.57 21.24
C ASP A 120 -2.29 -24.46 22.44
N SER A 121 -2.96 -23.32 22.62
CA SER A 121 -3.94 -23.07 23.68
C SER A 121 -5.16 -23.98 23.53
N ILE A 122 -5.65 -24.18 22.31
CA ILE A 122 -6.75 -25.10 22.02
C ILE A 122 -6.32 -26.57 22.29
N ALA A 123 -5.13 -26.93 21.84
CA ALA A 123 -4.59 -28.29 22.06
C ALA A 123 -4.37 -28.60 23.55
N ALA A 124 -4.11 -27.58 24.35
CA ALA A 124 -3.96 -27.69 25.82
C ALA A 124 -5.30 -27.58 26.58
N ASP A 125 -6.44 -27.59 25.88
CA ASP A 125 -7.80 -27.44 26.44
C ASP A 125 -7.93 -26.21 27.36
N MET A 126 -7.27 -25.09 26.97
CA MET A 126 -7.31 -23.86 27.73
C MET A 126 -8.65 -23.11 27.53
N PRO A 127 -9.11 -22.33 28.53
CA PRO A 127 -10.32 -21.52 28.40
C PRO A 127 -10.24 -20.55 27.22
N GLU A 128 -11.38 -20.24 26.61
CA GLU A 128 -11.50 -19.39 25.42
C GLU A 128 -10.88 -18.00 25.57
N ASP A 129 -10.84 -17.45 26.79
CA ASP A 129 -10.23 -16.15 27.09
C ASP A 129 -8.73 -16.12 26.75
N PHE A 130 -8.04 -17.26 26.84
CA PHE A 130 -6.59 -17.31 26.59
C PHE A 130 -6.25 -17.16 25.10
N TYR A 131 -6.98 -17.85 24.22
CA TYR A 131 -6.69 -17.77 22.79
C TYR A 131 -7.40 -16.60 22.06
N SER A 132 -8.34 -15.94 22.72
CA SER A 132 -8.99 -14.73 22.17
C SER A 132 -8.00 -13.59 21.98
N ILE A 133 -7.06 -13.43 22.92
CA ILE A 133 -6.01 -12.39 22.84
C ILE A 133 -5.09 -12.65 21.65
N ASP A 134 -4.60 -13.88 21.51
CA ASP A 134 -3.73 -14.27 20.41
C ASP A 134 -4.44 -14.18 19.04
N LEU A 135 -5.74 -14.44 19.01
CA LEU A 135 -6.55 -14.26 17.80
C LEU A 135 -6.66 -12.78 17.40
N MET A 136 -6.79 -11.89 18.38
CA MET A 136 -6.78 -10.45 18.15
C MET A 136 -5.41 -9.96 17.66
N ASP A 137 -4.31 -10.45 18.21
CA ASP A 137 -2.96 -10.17 17.75
C ASP A 137 -2.78 -10.55 16.28
N ALA A 138 -3.27 -11.74 15.89
CA ALA A 138 -3.23 -12.19 14.50
C ALA A 138 -4.06 -11.28 13.58
N TYR A 139 -5.24 -10.87 14.01
CA TYR A 139 -6.10 -9.97 13.25
C TYR A 139 -5.47 -8.58 13.08
N GLU A 140 -4.87 -8.02 14.14
CA GLU A 140 -4.17 -6.74 14.08
C GLU A 140 -2.97 -6.79 13.13
N ALA A 141 -2.17 -7.86 13.20
CA ALA A 141 -1.05 -8.06 12.30
C ALA A 141 -1.49 -8.13 10.83
N LEU A 142 -2.58 -8.82 10.51
CA LEU A 142 -3.15 -8.88 9.16
C LEU A 142 -3.74 -7.53 8.72
N GLY A 143 -4.40 -6.81 9.63
CA GLY A 143 -4.93 -5.47 9.39
C GLY A 143 -3.84 -4.47 9.00
N ASN A 144 -2.64 -4.61 9.55
CA ASN A 144 -1.47 -3.80 9.16
C ASN A 144 -1.04 -4.00 7.69
N ILE A 145 -1.45 -5.10 7.05
CA ILE A 145 -1.18 -5.36 5.62
C ILE A 145 -2.21 -4.66 4.75
N THR A 146 -3.49 -4.79 5.11
CA THR A 146 -4.62 -4.24 4.33
C THR A 146 -4.87 -2.75 4.60
N GLY A 147 -4.32 -2.20 5.69
CA GLY A 147 -4.60 -0.85 6.16
C GLY A 147 -5.91 -0.76 6.98
N GLU A 148 -6.50 -1.88 7.33
CA GLU A 148 -7.66 -1.94 8.20
C GLU A 148 -7.21 -1.87 9.68
N THR A 149 -7.83 -0.98 10.44
CA THR A 149 -7.63 -0.91 11.89
C THR A 149 -8.74 -1.72 12.58
N ILE A 150 -8.39 -2.38 13.68
CA ILE A 150 -9.40 -3.01 14.54
C ILE A 150 -10.32 -1.89 15.05
N GLY A 151 -11.59 -1.92 14.63
CA GLY A 151 -12.58 -1.02 15.20
C GLY A 151 -12.81 -1.37 16.67
N GLU A 152 -12.94 -0.35 17.54
CA GLU A 152 -13.30 -0.54 18.94
C GLU A 152 -14.57 -1.40 19.12
N ASP A 153 -15.46 -1.38 18.13
CA ASP A 153 -16.69 -2.18 18.11
C ASP A 153 -16.41 -3.68 18.04
N LEU A 154 -15.41 -4.12 17.23
CA LEU A 154 -15.07 -5.53 17.13
C LEU A 154 -14.41 -6.04 18.42
N VAL A 155 -13.52 -5.24 19.00
CA VAL A 155 -12.89 -5.53 20.31
C VAL A 155 -13.97 -5.71 21.37
N ASN A 156 -14.89 -4.76 21.46
CA ASN A 156 -15.99 -4.81 22.42
C ASN A 156 -16.94 -6.00 22.18
N GLU A 157 -17.20 -6.36 20.92
CA GLU A 157 -18.05 -7.51 20.57
C GLU A 157 -17.39 -8.83 20.97
N ILE A 158 -16.09 -9.01 20.73
CA ILE A 158 -15.34 -10.19 21.15
C ILE A 158 -15.39 -10.30 22.67
N PHE A 159 -14.99 -9.25 23.40
CA PHE A 159 -14.99 -9.27 24.85
C PHE A 159 -16.38 -9.44 25.45
N SER A 160 -17.43 -8.85 24.86
CA SER A 160 -18.80 -9.01 25.36
C SER A 160 -19.35 -10.42 25.20
N LYS A 161 -18.96 -11.13 24.15
CA LYS A 161 -19.41 -12.51 23.91
C LYS A 161 -18.63 -13.54 24.71
N PHE A 162 -17.34 -13.31 24.97
CA PHE A 162 -16.48 -14.27 25.66
C PHE A 162 -16.40 -14.01 27.18
N CYS A 163 -16.54 -12.77 27.65
CA CYS A 163 -16.55 -12.46 29.09
C CYS A 163 -17.87 -12.71 29.82
N MET A 164 -18.91 -13.21 29.17
CA MET A 164 -20.22 -13.52 29.77
C MET A 164 -20.40 -15.02 30.11
N GLY A 165 -19.32 -15.75 30.29
CA GLY A 165 -19.34 -17.08 30.87
C GLY A 165 -19.36 -17.00 32.40
N LYS A 166 -20.56 -17.06 32.98
CA LYS A 166 -20.73 -17.47 34.38
C LYS A 166 -20.69 -18.98 34.47
#